data_8f7751353e17747b84d4c7a0726ad8af
#
_entry.id   8f7751353e17747b84d4c7a0726ad8af
#
_cell.length_a   1.000
_cell.length_b   1.000
_cell.length_c   1.000
_cell.angle_alpha   90.00
_cell.angle_beta   90.00
_cell.angle_gamma   90.00
#
_symmetry.space_group_name_H-M   'P 1'
#
loop_
_entity.id
_entity.type
_entity.pdbx_description
1 polymer ?
#
loop_
_entity_poly.entity_id
_entity_poly.type
_entity_poly.pdbx_seq_one_letter_code
_entity_poly.pdbx_strand_id
1 'polypeptide(L)'
;DVFGKEIVSKLIQLRKDHNFKERKKLWSSMFKEDQEKVQLRLEEAIYRQYQEVFDALINYEVLIIPGNVDSEKVIKETMTKNVNYVDEQVINYKHLKIGFAGGGVPTPINARGEISEEMFSLKLQKLGEVDIICTHAPPYVKELITDVITNKEEQGWKPLNDYILNKRPKYSFFGDVHQPQASYWKLGSTECLNVGYFRANSNYLELASLIG
;
A
#
# COMPACT_ATOMS: atom_id res chain seq x y z
N ASP A 1 13.83 -9.77 13.43
CA ASP A 1 12.73 -10.75 13.52
C ASP A 1 11.99 -10.57 14.86
N VAL A 2 10.96 -9.72 14.86
CA VAL A 2 10.24 -9.29 16.09
C VAL A 2 9.56 -10.47 16.79
N PHE A 3 9.13 -11.46 16.03
CA PHE A 3 8.34 -12.59 16.53
C PHE A 3 9.03 -13.94 16.41
N GLY A 4 10.27 -14.00 15.90
CA GLY A 4 10.96 -15.23 15.58
C GLY A 4 10.38 -15.92 14.32
N LYS A 5 11.27 -16.44 13.48
CA LYS A 5 10.88 -17.13 12.23
C LYS A 5 9.87 -18.25 12.45
N GLU A 6 9.95 -18.92 13.59
CA GLU A 6 9.09 -20.05 13.94
C GLU A 6 7.64 -19.62 14.18
N ILE A 7 7.42 -18.51 14.89
CA ILE A 7 6.08 -17.97 15.16
C ILE A 7 5.45 -17.44 13.87
N VAL A 8 6.23 -16.70 13.07
CA VAL A 8 5.75 -16.20 11.77
C VAL A 8 5.36 -17.36 10.85
N SER A 9 6.20 -18.41 10.76
CA SER A 9 5.90 -19.60 9.97
C SER A 9 4.62 -20.29 10.45
N LYS A 10 4.42 -20.40 11.76
CA LYS A 10 3.21 -20.98 12.36
C LYS A 10 1.96 -20.15 12.09
N LEU A 11 2.06 -18.83 12.15
CA LEU A 11 0.93 -17.94 11.79
C LEU A 11 0.55 -18.06 10.32
N ILE A 12 1.54 -18.17 9.42
CA ILE A 12 1.32 -18.38 7.99
C ILE A 12 0.65 -19.74 7.77
N GLN A 13 1.13 -20.81 8.44
CA GLN A 13 0.53 -22.13 8.32
C GLN A 13 -0.92 -22.15 8.81
N LEU A 14 -1.20 -21.58 10.00
CA LEU A 14 -2.55 -21.47 10.53
C LEU A 14 -3.49 -20.63 9.65
N ARG A 15 -2.95 -19.68 8.88
CA ARG A 15 -3.70 -18.94 7.86
C ARG A 15 -4.07 -19.84 6.67
N LYS A 16 -3.13 -20.64 6.17
CA LYS A 16 -3.35 -21.61 5.08
C LYS A 16 -4.37 -22.68 5.47
N ASP A 17 -4.29 -23.15 6.70
CA ASP A 17 -5.18 -24.20 7.24
C ASP A 17 -6.56 -23.66 7.66
N HIS A 18 -6.83 -22.36 7.44
CA HIS A 18 -8.06 -21.68 7.87
C HIS A 18 -8.38 -21.82 9.37
N ASN A 19 -7.39 -22.10 10.20
CA ASN A 19 -7.54 -22.30 11.64
C ASN A 19 -7.53 -20.95 12.39
N PHE A 20 -8.62 -20.20 12.24
CA PHE A 20 -8.78 -18.87 12.84
C PHE A 20 -8.72 -18.86 14.37
N LYS A 21 -9.21 -19.93 15.01
CA LYS A 21 -9.27 -20.02 16.47
C LYS A 21 -7.88 -20.15 17.09
N GLU A 22 -7.04 -21.03 16.56
CA GLU A 22 -5.65 -21.22 16.99
C GLU A 22 -4.80 -20.02 16.63
N ARG A 23 -5.00 -19.43 15.44
CA ARG A 23 -4.32 -18.20 15.03
C ARG A 23 -4.62 -17.06 16.00
N LYS A 24 -5.88 -16.84 16.38
CA LYS A 24 -6.28 -15.82 17.35
C LYS A 24 -5.66 -16.08 18.72
N LYS A 25 -5.62 -17.35 19.17
CA LYS A 25 -5.01 -17.74 20.44
C LYS A 25 -3.49 -17.51 20.46
N LEU A 26 -2.80 -17.89 19.37
CA LEU A 26 -1.37 -17.65 19.22
C LEU A 26 -1.07 -16.15 19.17
N TRP A 27 -1.86 -15.40 18.39
CA TRP A 27 -1.76 -13.95 18.33
C TRP A 27 -1.96 -13.31 19.71
N SER A 28 -3.00 -13.70 20.45
CA SER A 28 -3.26 -13.20 21.81
C SER A 28 -2.19 -13.59 22.82
N SER A 29 -1.53 -14.74 22.67
CA SER A 29 -0.44 -15.14 23.58
C SER A 29 0.84 -14.32 23.36
N MET A 30 1.07 -13.87 22.14
CA MET A 30 2.21 -12.98 21.82
C MET A 30 2.08 -11.61 22.48
N PHE A 31 0.86 -11.13 22.68
CA PHE A 31 0.56 -9.83 23.33
C PHE A 31 0.36 -9.91 24.84
N LYS A 32 0.56 -11.09 25.46
CA LYS A 32 0.53 -11.22 26.93
C LYS A 32 1.82 -10.80 27.63
N GLU A 33 2.94 -10.80 26.90
CA GLU A 33 4.17 -10.17 27.36
C GLU A 33 4.06 -8.66 27.15
N ASP A 34 4.29 -7.91 28.23
CA ASP A 34 4.47 -6.46 28.30
C ASP A 34 4.26 -5.70 26.95
N GLN A 35 3.04 -5.22 26.75
CA GLN A 35 2.61 -4.59 25.48
C GLN A 35 3.59 -3.50 25.01
N GLU A 36 4.22 -2.78 25.94
CA GLU A 36 5.21 -1.75 25.63
C GLU A 36 6.47 -2.32 24.99
N LYS A 37 6.97 -3.47 25.48
CA LYS A 37 8.16 -4.13 24.88
C LYS A 37 7.89 -4.65 23.48
N VAL A 38 6.71 -5.22 23.26
CA VAL A 38 6.29 -5.71 21.93
C VAL A 38 6.17 -4.53 20.97
N GLN A 39 5.57 -3.44 21.43
CA GLN A 39 5.41 -2.22 20.63
C GLN A 39 6.77 -1.62 20.24
N LEU A 40 7.70 -1.50 21.20
CA LEU A 40 9.05 -0.99 20.94
C LEU A 40 9.81 -1.86 19.92
N ARG A 41 9.78 -3.19 20.09
CA ARG A 41 10.42 -4.11 19.14
C ARG A 41 9.81 -4.03 17.74
N LEU A 42 8.50 -3.83 17.65
CA LEU A 42 7.81 -3.64 16.38
C LEU A 42 8.26 -2.34 15.70
N GLU A 43 8.34 -1.25 16.45
CA GLU A 43 8.81 0.04 15.94
C GLU A 43 10.28 -0.01 15.49
N GLU A 44 11.16 -0.64 16.27
CA GLU A 44 12.56 -0.86 15.89
C GLU A 44 12.69 -1.70 14.61
N ALA A 45 11.86 -2.74 14.46
CA ALA A 45 11.90 -3.59 13.27
C ALA A 45 11.40 -2.85 12.03
N ILE A 46 10.35 -2.06 12.14
CA ILE A 46 9.83 -1.21 11.07
C ILE A 46 10.91 -0.18 10.69
N TYR A 47 11.52 0.49 11.67
CA TYR A 47 12.58 1.46 11.45
C TYR A 47 13.75 0.86 10.65
N ARG A 48 14.24 -0.32 11.06
CA ARG A 48 15.31 -1.03 10.35
C ARG A 48 14.92 -1.40 8.92
N GLN A 49 13.69 -1.86 8.70
CA GLN A 49 13.21 -2.21 7.36
C GLN A 49 13.21 -1.00 6.42
N TYR A 50 12.77 0.17 6.89
CA TYR A 50 12.84 1.38 6.08
C TYR A 50 14.28 1.79 5.78
N GLN A 51 15.18 1.71 6.78
CA GLN A 51 16.61 1.99 6.54
C GLN A 51 17.19 1.07 5.47
N GLU A 52 16.97 -0.25 5.56
CA GLU A 52 17.43 -1.21 4.56
C GLU A 52 16.90 -0.91 3.16
N VAL A 53 15.63 -0.56 3.04
CA VAL A 53 15.01 -0.20 1.73
C VAL A 53 15.60 1.10 1.18
N PHE A 54 15.72 2.14 2.01
CA PHE A 54 16.22 3.44 1.55
C PHE A 54 17.72 3.39 1.24
N ASP A 55 18.50 2.61 1.96
CA ASP A 55 19.92 2.37 1.66
C ASP A 55 20.07 1.62 0.32
N ALA A 56 19.22 0.63 0.06
CA ALA A 56 19.23 -0.08 -1.22
C ALA A 56 18.87 0.84 -2.40
N LEU A 57 18.08 1.90 -2.16
CA LEU A 57 17.64 2.86 -3.16
C LEU A 57 18.48 4.14 -3.19
N ILE A 58 19.62 4.20 -2.52
CA ILE A 58 20.41 5.43 -2.29
C ILE A 58 20.81 6.16 -3.58
N ASN A 59 20.97 5.42 -4.68
CA ASN A 59 21.36 5.97 -5.98
C ASN A 59 20.18 6.43 -6.87
N TYR A 60 18.96 6.35 -6.37
CA TYR A 60 17.74 6.70 -7.11
C TYR A 60 17.02 7.84 -6.40
N GLU A 61 16.41 8.73 -7.17
CA GLU A 61 15.41 9.65 -6.62
C GLU A 61 14.11 8.88 -6.38
N VAL A 62 13.62 8.88 -5.14
CA VAL A 62 12.48 8.07 -4.70
C VAL A 62 11.34 8.98 -4.28
N LEU A 63 10.14 8.72 -4.81
CA LEU A 63 8.89 9.30 -4.35
C LEU A 63 8.11 8.22 -3.60
N ILE A 64 7.73 8.47 -2.35
CA ILE A 64 7.07 7.48 -1.51
C ILE A 64 5.73 7.99 -0.97
N ILE A 65 4.74 7.11 -0.95
CA ILE A 65 3.46 7.27 -0.25
C ILE A 65 3.28 6.15 0.77
N PRO A 66 2.54 6.37 1.86
CA PRO A 66 2.28 5.33 2.86
C PRO A 66 1.25 4.32 2.37
N GLY A 67 1.39 3.07 2.77
CA GLY A 67 0.39 2.02 2.65
C GLY A 67 -0.40 1.80 3.95
N ASN A 68 -1.15 0.68 4.02
CA ASN A 68 -2.02 0.34 5.14
C ASN A 68 -1.29 0.01 6.46
N VAL A 69 -0.04 -0.46 6.40
CA VAL A 69 0.75 -0.83 7.60
C VAL A 69 1.86 0.16 7.92
N ASP A 70 2.00 1.19 7.10
CA ASP A 70 3.07 2.16 7.21
C ASP A 70 2.84 3.18 8.32
N SER A 71 3.94 3.72 8.84
CA SER A 71 3.95 4.83 9.77
C SER A 71 4.60 6.05 9.12
N GLU A 72 3.80 7.07 8.83
CA GLU A 72 4.31 8.34 8.27
C GLU A 72 5.47 8.90 9.10
N LYS A 73 5.34 8.83 10.44
CA LYS A 73 6.40 9.27 11.37
C LYS A 73 7.70 8.54 11.11
N VAL A 74 7.67 7.19 11.06
CA VAL A 74 8.87 6.37 10.88
C VAL A 74 9.45 6.55 9.47
N ILE A 75 8.60 6.67 8.44
CA ILE A 75 9.07 7.00 7.08
C ILE A 75 9.88 8.30 7.13
N LYS A 76 9.30 9.38 7.68
CA LYS A 76 9.95 10.70 7.73
C LYS A 76 11.22 10.73 8.58
N GLU A 77 11.30 9.94 9.64
CA GLU A 77 12.48 9.82 10.50
C GLU A 77 13.62 9.02 9.86
N THR A 78 13.30 8.12 8.92
CA THR A 78 14.27 7.23 8.28
C THR A 78 14.67 7.67 6.87
N MET A 79 13.93 8.60 6.25
CA MET A 79 14.20 9.07 4.89
C MET A 79 15.64 9.55 4.72
N THR A 80 16.28 9.09 3.65
CA THR A 80 17.54 9.62 3.14
C THR A 80 17.29 10.79 2.17
N LYS A 81 18.34 11.55 1.81
CA LYS A 81 18.21 12.77 1.00
C LYS A 81 17.57 12.55 -0.38
N ASN A 82 17.63 11.34 -0.89
CA ASN A 82 17.08 10.95 -2.19
C ASN A 82 15.63 10.46 -2.11
N VAL A 83 15.04 10.38 -0.91
CA VAL A 83 13.65 9.94 -0.70
C VAL A 83 12.77 11.14 -0.37
N ASN A 84 11.69 11.29 -1.12
CA ASN A 84 10.71 12.36 -0.96
C ASN A 84 9.35 11.76 -0.59
N TYR A 85 8.81 12.16 0.55
CA TYR A 85 7.45 11.81 0.97
C TYR A 85 6.46 12.72 0.26
N VAL A 86 5.63 12.16 -0.64
CA VAL A 86 4.79 12.92 -1.57
C VAL A 86 3.29 12.70 -1.39
N ASP A 87 2.87 12.17 -0.26
CA ASP A 87 1.44 11.99 0.02
C ASP A 87 0.70 13.34 -0.04
N GLU A 88 -0.47 13.36 -0.66
CA GLU A 88 -1.30 14.54 -0.93
C GLU A 88 -0.62 15.61 -1.82
N GLN A 89 0.32 15.22 -2.66
CA GLN A 89 1.05 16.12 -3.53
C GLN A 89 0.84 15.81 -5.01
N VAL A 90 1.00 16.84 -5.84
CA VAL A 90 1.09 16.73 -7.29
C VAL A 90 2.50 17.07 -7.71
N ILE A 91 3.15 16.13 -8.38
CA ILE A 91 4.50 16.31 -8.94
C ILE A 91 4.39 16.47 -10.45
N ASN A 92 5.04 17.51 -10.98
CA ASN A 92 5.16 17.68 -12.42
C ASN A 92 6.40 16.92 -12.92
N TYR A 93 6.18 15.98 -13.81
CA TYR A 93 7.25 15.24 -14.47
C TYR A 93 7.11 15.37 -15.98
N LYS A 94 8.08 16.01 -16.63
CA LYS A 94 7.97 16.42 -18.03
C LYS A 94 6.67 17.22 -18.25
N HIS A 95 5.77 16.72 -19.08
CA HIS A 95 4.47 17.33 -19.40
C HIS A 95 3.30 16.75 -18.60
N LEU A 96 3.58 15.84 -17.67
CA LEU A 96 2.57 15.12 -16.89
C LEU A 96 2.46 15.65 -15.46
N LYS A 97 1.23 15.71 -14.95
CA LYS A 97 0.90 15.91 -13.54
C LYS A 97 0.64 14.55 -12.91
N ILE A 98 1.43 14.19 -11.93
CA ILE A 98 1.30 12.93 -11.19
C ILE A 98 0.83 13.25 -9.79
N GLY A 99 -0.36 12.80 -9.43
CA GLY A 99 -0.95 12.95 -8.10
C GLY A 99 -0.68 11.72 -7.24
N PHE A 100 -0.46 11.95 -5.95
CA PHE A 100 -0.13 10.92 -4.99
C PHE A 100 -1.07 10.95 -3.78
N ALA A 101 -1.77 9.84 -3.51
CA ALA A 101 -2.64 9.69 -2.35
C ALA A 101 -2.42 8.33 -1.69
N GLY A 102 -1.68 8.34 -0.60
CA GLY A 102 -1.39 7.17 0.21
C GLY A 102 -2.46 6.89 1.27
N GLY A 103 -2.24 5.79 1.99
CA GLY A 103 -3.10 5.26 3.03
C GLY A 103 -3.85 4.00 2.59
N GLY A 104 -4.11 3.12 3.55
CA GLY A 104 -4.89 1.90 3.35
C GLY A 104 -6.36 2.10 3.65
N VAL A 105 -7.21 1.26 3.05
CA VAL A 105 -8.64 1.22 3.31
C VAL A 105 -8.89 0.68 4.73
N PRO A 106 -9.85 1.24 5.49
CA PRO A 106 -10.14 0.78 6.84
C PRO A 106 -10.52 -0.70 6.90
N THR A 107 -9.92 -1.42 7.82
CA THR A 107 -10.22 -2.82 8.11
C THR A 107 -10.51 -3.01 9.61
N PRO A 108 -11.10 -4.16 10.02
CA PRO A 108 -11.27 -4.47 11.44
C PRO A 108 -9.96 -4.59 12.23
N ILE A 109 -8.81 -4.62 11.54
CA ILE A 109 -7.48 -4.68 12.16
C ILE A 109 -7.05 -3.30 12.65
N ASN A 110 -7.55 -2.23 12.00
CA ASN A 110 -7.21 -0.85 12.27
C ASN A 110 -5.68 -0.63 12.27
N ALA A 111 -5.06 -0.98 11.14
CA ALA A 111 -3.62 -0.84 10.96
C ALA A 111 -3.21 0.64 10.89
N ARG A 112 -1.94 0.94 11.18
CA ARG A 112 -1.44 2.31 11.39
C ARG A 112 -1.60 3.25 10.21
N GLY A 113 -1.52 2.73 9.00
CA GLY A 113 -1.63 3.50 7.76
C GLY A 113 -3.04 3.49 7.17
N GLU A 114 -4.03 2.89 7.84
CA GLU A 114 -5.42 2.94 7.41
C GLU A 114 -6.02 4.32 7.72
N ILE A 115 -6.77 4.86 6.76
CA ILE A 115 -7.45 6.17 6.88
C ILE A 115 -8.93 6.04 6.49
N SER A 116 -9.77 6.95 6.96
CA SER A 116 -11.19 6.92 6.60
C SER A 116 -11.44 7.28 5.12
N GLU A 117 -12.59 6.87 4.57
CA GLU A 117 -12.99 7.24 3.21
C GLU A 117 -13.11 8.77 3.06
N GLU A 118 -13.54 9.47 4.10
CA GLU A 118 -13.62 10.93 4.11
C GLU A 118 -12.23 11.57 4.00
N MET A 119 -11.27 11.08 4.77
CA MET A 119 -9.88 11.56 4.67
C MET A 119 -9.30 11.30 3.29
N PHE A 120 -9.52 10.12 2.74
CA PHE A 120 -9.05 9.79 1.40
C PHE A 120 -9.71 10.66 0.33
N SER A 121 -11.02 10.93 0.45
CA SER A 121 -11.74 11.84 -0.43
C SER A 121 -11.18 13.26 -0.40
N LEU A 122 -10.81 13.76 0.78
CA LEU A 122 -10.17 15.08 0.93
C LEU A 122 -8.80 15.13 0.24
N LYS A 123 -8.00 14.05 0.34
CA LYS A 123 -6.73 13.95 -0.40
C LYS A 123 -6.97 14.06 -1.91
N LEU A 124 -7.91 13.30 -2.45
CA LEU A 124 -8.24 13.34 -3.87
C LEU A 124 -8.73 14.72 -4.34
N GLN A 125 -9.55 15.40 -3.52
CA GLN A 125 -10.01 16.77 -3.80
C GLN A 125 -8.84 17.76 -3.86
N LYS A 126 -7.89 17.64 -2.94
CA LYS A 126 -6.68 18.49 -2.88
C LYS A 126 -5.79 18.30 -4.11
N LEU A 127 -5.69 17.09 -4.65
CA LEU A 127 -4.91 16.82 -5.86
C LEU A 127 -5.51 17.50 -7.12
N GLY A 128 -6.83 17.71 -7.16
CA GLY A 128 -7.49 18.31 -8.32
C GLY A 128 -7.48 17.40 -9.55
N GLU A 129 -7.07 17.93 -10.71
CA GLU A 129 -6.97 17.18 -11.97
C GLU A 129 -5.52 16.82 -12.23
N VAL A 130 -5.26 15.52 -12.47
CA VAL A 130 -3.93 14.99 -12.78
C VAL A 130 -3.99 14.04 -13.98
N ASP A 131 -2.85 13.84 -14.64
CA ASP A 131 -2.73 12.89 -15.75
C ASP A 131 -2.58 11.45 -15.23
N ILE A 132 -1.92 11.30 -14.09
CA ILE A 132 -1.64 10.02 -13.44
C ILE A 132 -2.00 10.15 -11.95
N ILE A 133 -2.74 9.18 -11.43
CA ILE A 133 -2.99 9.05 -9.99
C ILE A 133 -2.30 7.80 -9.45
N CYS A 134 -1.49 7.98 -8.40
CA CYS A 134 -0.82 6.90 -7.68
C CYS A 134 -1.42 6.76 -6.29
N THR A 135 -1.91 5.57 -5.96
CA THR A 135 -2.51 5.26 -4.66
C THR A 135 -1.93 3.96 -4.10
N HIS A 136 -2.10 3.71 -2.80
CA HIS A 136 -1.71 2.43 -2.23
C HIS A 136 -2.70 1.33 -2.63
N ALA A 137 -3.98 1.50 -2.29
CA ALA A 137 -5.02 0.53 -2.59
C ALA A 137 -5.72 0.83 -3.93
N PRO A 138 -6.31 -0.20 -4.58
CA PRO A 138 -6.99 -0.07 -5.87
C PRO A 138 -8.31 0.71 -5.77
N PRO A 139 -8.87 1.14 -6.91
CA PRO A 139 -10.29 1.51 -6.97
C PRO A 139 -11.15 0.28 -6.66
N TYR A 140 -12.35 0.50 -6.10
CA TYR A 140 -13.27 -0.56 -5.75
C TYR A 140 -13.91 -1.17 -7.02
N VAL A 141 -13.14 -2.04 -7.67
CA VAL A 141 -13.56 -2.83 -8.84
C VAL A 141 -13.33 -4.30 -8.51
N LYS A 142 -14.34 -5.13 -8.66
CA LYS A 142 -14.33 -6.53 -8.22
C LYS A 142 -13.09 -7.30 -8.67
N GLU A 143 -12.74 -7.19 -9.95
CA GLU A 143 -11.62 -7.91 -10.56
C GLU A 143 -10.26 -7.43 -10.02
N LEU A 144 -10.16 -6.18 -9.59
CA LEU A 144 -8.94 -5.60 -9.02
C LEU A 144 -8.76 -5.91 -7.54
N ILE A 145 -9.87 -6.16 -6.81
CA ILE A 145 -9.86 -6.42 -5.37
C ILE A 145 -10.04 -7.90 -5.01
N THR A 146 -10.37 -8.78 -5.97
CA THR A 146 -10.49 -10.21 -5.70
C THR A 146 -9.13 -10.88 -5.72
N ASP A 147 -8.66 -11.36 -4.55
CA ASP A 147 -7.44 -12.16 -4.44
C ASP A 147 -7.70 -13.61 -4.89
N VAL A 148 -6.95 -14.08 -5.91
CA VAL A 148 -7.16 -15.40 -6.52
C VAL A 148 -6.70 -16.57 -5.66
N ILE A 149 -5.85 -16.33 -4.65
CA ILE A 149 -5.40 -17.37 -3.72
C ILE A 149 -6.45 -17.65 -2.66
N THR A 150 -6.99 -16.58 -2.08
CA THR A 150 -7.99 -16.69 -1.00
C THR A 150 -9.41 -16.75 -1.54
N ASN A 151 -9.61 -16.40 -2.81
CA ASN A 151 -10.91 -16.21 -3.47
C ASN A 151 -11.83 -15.29 -2.68
N LYS A 152 -11.26 -14.24 -2.08
CA LYS A 152 -11.97 -13.22 -1.30
C LYS A 152 -11.76 -11.85 -1.89
N GLU A 153 -12.79 -11.02 -1.76
CA GLU A 153 -12.66 -9.60 -2.02
C GLU A 153 -11.84 -8.96 -0.89
N GLU A 154 -10.74 -8.33 -1.26
CA GLU A 154 -9.95 -7.45 -0.40
C GLU A 154 -10.60 -6.05 -0.40
N GLN A 155 -9.89 -5.05 0.11
CA GLN A 155 -10.42 -3.70 0.17
C GLN A 155 -10.03 -2.87 -1.07
N GLY A 156 -10.90 -1.93 -1.44
CA GLY A 156 -10.65 -0.95 -2.49
C GLY A 156 -11.35 0.37 -2.19
N TRP A 157 -10.88 1.45 -2.80
CA TRP A 157 -11.38 2.79 -2.58
C TRP A 157 -12.58 3.13 -3.46
N LYS A 158 -13.78 3.28 -2.91
CA LYS A 158 -14.94 3.81 -3.63
C LYS A 158 -14.76 5.26 -4.07
N PRO A 159 -14.22 6.17 -3.22
CA PRO A 159 -13.94 7.53 -3.65
C PRO A 159 -12.97 7.63 -4.83
N LEU A 160 -12.08 6.64 -5.02
CA LEU A 160 -11.19 6.61 -6.16
C LEU A 160 -11.95 6.30 -7.47
N ASN A 161 -12.99 5.47 -7.41
CA ASN A 161 -13.85 5.24 -8.57
C ASN A 161 -14.50 6.55 -9.04
N ASP A 162 -15.09 7.31 -8.10
CA ASP A 162 -15.74 8.59 -8.40
C ASP A 162 -14.73 9.60 -8.95
N TYR A 163 -13.55 9.68 -8.34
CA TYR A 163 -12.47 10.53 -8.84
C TYR A 163 -12.06 10.16 -10.26
N ILE A 164 -11.80 8.88 -10.54
CA ILE A 164 -11.40 8.39 -11.86
C ILE A 164 -12.46 8.70 -12.91
N LEU A 165 -13.74 8.44 -12.62
CA LEU A 165 -14.83 8.67 -13.56
C LEU A 165 -15.07 10.16 -13.84
N ASN A 166 -14.88 11.02 -12.83
CA ASN A 166 -15.10 12.47 -12.95
C ASN A 166 -13.88 13.21 -13.52
N LYS A 167 -12.66 12.92 -13.02
CA LYS A 167 -11.42 13.63 -13.40
C LYS A 167 -10.69 13.00 -14.57
N ARG A 168 -10.94 11.72 -14.85
CA ARG A 168 -10.44 10.98 -16.02
C ARG A 168 -8.92 11.03 -16.18
N PRO A 169 -8.12 10.75 -15.14
CA PRO A 169 -6.68 10.62 -15.34
C PRO A 169 -6.41 9.57 -16.43
N LYS A 170 -5.29 9.71 -17.14
CA LYS A 170 -4.91 8.71 -18.15
C LYS A 170 -4.61 7.36 -17.53
N TYR A 171 -3.89 7.39 -16.40
CA TYR A 171 -3.49 6.18 -15.65
C TYR A 171 -3.84 6.28 -14.17
N SER A 172 -4.15 5.12 -13.57
CA SER A 172 -4.25 4.93 -12.12
C SER A 172 -3.35 3.76 -11.73
N PHE A 173 -2.30 4.03 -10.93
CA PHE A 173 -1.37 3.02 -10.42
C PHE A 173 -1.60 2.76 -8.94
N PHE A 174 -1.61 1.49 -8.57
CA PHE A 174 -1.85 1.04 -7.20
C PHE A 174 -1.24 -0.34 -6.94
N GLY A 175 -1.26 -0.78 -5.67
CA GLY A 175 -0.79 -2.10 -5.23
C GLY A 175 -1.80 -2.75 -4.28
N ASP A 176 -1.35 -3.05 -3.06
CA ASP A 176 -2.06 -3.62 -1.91
C ASP A 176 -2.58 -5.04 -2.15
N VAL A 177 -3.46 -5.26 -3.12
CA VAL A 177 -3.93 -6.61 -3.49
C VAL A 177 -2.81 -7.34 -4.23
N HIS A 178 -2.22 -8.33 -3.56
CA HIS A 178 -0.98 -8.96 -4.04
C HIS A 178 -1.18 -9.88 -5.25
N GLN A 179 -2.33 -10.51 -5.34
CA GLN A 179 -2.66 -11.47 -6.40
C GLN A 179 -4.09 -11.24 -6.89
N PRO A 180 -4.34 -10.06 -7.50
CA PRO A 180 -5.66 -9.72 -7.98
C PRO A 180 -6.08 -10.61 -9.15
N GLN A 181 -7.38 -10.79 -9.32
CA GLN A 181 -7.95 -11.50 -10.47
C GLN A 181 -7.58 -10.81 -11.80
N ALA A 182 -7.49 -9.48 -11.78
CA ALA A 182 -6.97 -8.70 -12.90
C ALA A 182 -5.92 -7.70 -12.39
N SER A 183 -4.76 -7.62 -13.05
CA SER A 183 -3.75 -6.58 -12.80
C SER A 183 -3.95 -5.34 -13.67
N TYR A 184 -4.81 -5.40 -14.66
CA TYR A 184 -5.21 -4.32 -15.53
C TYR A 184 -6.73 -4.25 -15.65
N TRP A 185 -7.26 -3.03 -15.63
CA TRP A 185 -8.69 -2.76 -15.84
C TRP A 185 -8.91 -1.38 -16.47
N LYS A 186 -9.92 -1.26 -17.31
CA LYS A 186 -10.31 0.03 -17.88
C LYS A 186 -11.55 0.55 -17.16
N LEU A 187 -11.39 1.62 -16.37
CA LEU A 187 -12.49 2.29 -15.68
C LEU A 187 -12.78 3.64 -16.37
N GLY A 188 -13.90 3.69 -17.13
CA GLY A 188 -14.15 4.81 -18.02
C GLY A 188 -13.10 4.92 -19.12
N SER A 189 -12.36 6.06 -19.17
CA SER A 189 -11.21 6.26 -20.08
C SER A 189 -9.87 5.94 -19.43
N THR A 190 -9.83 5.72 -18.12
CA THR A 190 -8.61 5.54 -17.34
C THR A 190 -8.12 4.09 -17.39
N GLU A 191 -6.84 3.92 -17.62
CA GLU A 191 -6.15 2.64 -17.50
C GLU A 191 -5.68 2.45 -16.06
N CYS A 192 -6.23 1.44 -15.38
CA CYS A 192 -5.99 1.09 -13.99
C CYS A 192 -5.04 -0.09 -13.94
N LEU A 193 -3.86 0.06 -13.30
CA LEU A 193 -2.82 -0.96 -13.25
C LEU A 193 -2.39 -1.23 -11.81
N ASN A 194 -2.47 -2.50 -11.41
CA ASN A 194 -1.82 -2.99 -10.22
C ASN A 194 -0.33 -3.18 -10.53
N VAL A 195 0.54 -2.41 -9.87
CA VAL A 195 2.00 -2.44 -10.12
C VAL A 195 2.69 -3.69 -9.55
N GLY A 196 1.92 -4.57 -8.93
CA GLY A 196 2.38 -5.87 -8.46
C GLY A 196 2.90 -5.87 -7.03
N TYR A 197 3.43 -7.03 -6.64
CA TYR A 197 4.00 -7.29 -5.33
C TYR A 197 5.52 -7.49 -5.46
N PHE A 198 6.26 -6.40 -5.53
CA PHE A 198 7.71 -6.39 -5.76
C PHE A 198 8.48 -7.33 -4.83
N ARG A 199 8.12 -7.39 -3.55
CA ARG A 199 8.76 -8.25 -2.55
C ARG A 199 8.71 -9.75 -2.90
N ALA A 200 7.67 -10.19 -3.62
CA ALA A 200 7.50 -11.60 -3.95
C ALA A 200 8.05 -11.96 -5.33
N ASN A 201 7.97 -11.06 -6.30
CA ASN A 201 8.24 -11.38 -7.70
C ASN A 201 9.19 -10.41 -8.41
N SER A 202 9.65 -9.36 -7.70
CA SER A 202 10.50 -8.28 -8.25
C SER A 202 9.92 -7.57 -9.49
N ASN A 203 8.61 -7.66 -9.70
CA ASN A 203 7.94 -6.95 -10.79
C ASN A 203 7.86 -5.46 -10.48
N TYR A 204 8.03 -4.64 -11.50
CA TYR A 204 7.85 -3.20 -11.47
C TYR A 204 7.32 -2.71 -12.81
N LEU A 205 6.80 -1.51 -12.83
CA LEU A 205 6.27 -0.86 -14.02
C LEU A 205 7.19 0.28 -14.45
N GLU A 206 7.64 0.25 -15.70
CA GLU A 206 8.41 1.36 -16.28
C GLU A 206 7.46 2.37 -16.92
N LEU A 207 7.33 3.54 -16.29
CA LEU A 207 6.46 4.61 -16.78
C LEU A 207 6.87 5.10 -18.19
N ALA A 208 8.17 5.11 -18.49
CA ALA A 208 8.67 5.54 -19.81
C ALA A 208 8.09 4.71 -20.96
N SER A 209 7.82 3.42 -20.74
CA SER A 209 7.20 2.54 -21.75
C SER A 209 5.72 2.85 -22.03
N LEU A 210 5.06 3.57 -21.11
CA LEU A 210 3.64 3.90 -21.21
C LEU A 210 3.38 5.31 -21.75
N ILE A 211 4.33 6.23 -21.58
CA ILE A 211 4.12 7.65 -21.90
C ILE A 211 4.85 8.12 -23.17
N GLY A 212 5.65 7.23 -23.77
CA GLY A 212 6.32 7.45 -25.08
C GLY A 212 7.43 8.49 -25.03
#